data_9014db0487105661db2dc325ab1b0d9a
#
_entry.id   9014db0487105661db2dc325ab1b0d9a
#
_cell.length_a   1.000
_cell.length_b   1.000
_cell.length_c   1.000
_cell.angle_alpha   90.00
_cell.angle_beta   90.00
_cell.angle_gamma   90.00
#
_symmetry.space_group_name_H-M   'P 1'
#
loop_
_entity.id
_entity.type
_entity.pdbx_description
1 polymer ?
#
loop_
_entity_poly.entity_id
_entity_poly.type
_entity_poly.pdbx_seq_one_letter_code
_entity_poly.pdbx_strand_id
1 'polypeptide(L)'
;MSSSTDLEQIESRIVELVKDFVTPHADDAVASSCKDVADAVARQAVTSSEGGKRLRALLTLDSFRAFAADAAKEADFDAVLDLACAVEVFQTAALVHDDIIDDSDLRRGRPSAHRALASGTHSDAIGRGLGIMLGDMLATSSVDIANRAARRLSRSDDVVGAFLTMHREVEIGQVLDLAVELNPLDDPEELVRASLNVFRWKTASYTTIAPLKFGMLAAGLDASAARDLAMSIGLPLGLAFQLADDLLDVIGSSLNTGKPVGGDIREGKRTVLLADALSGADEQERAELIGMWEAPSRCEEQVRRAITLFASTGAIERSHGRIRNLWNASKSIIDALDVPDDRKELLIRACARFVPTVV
;
A
#
# COMPACT_ATOMS: atom_id res chain seq x y z
N MET A 1 10.30 -3.83 -23.38
CA MET A 1 11.00 -4.60 -22.33
C MET A 1 9.95 -5.39 -21.54
N SER A 2 10.24 -6.59 -21.11
CA SER A 2 9.24 -7.43 -20.47
C SER A 2 9.10 -7.02 -18.98
N SER A 3 7.92 -7.18 -18.41
CA SER A 3 7.59 -6.93 -16.98
C SER A 3 8.57 -7.64 -16.01
N SER A 4 9.17 -8.74 -16.42
CA SER A 4 10.20 -9.49 -15.66
C SER A 4 11.50 -8.68 -15.51
N THR A 5 11.97 -8.04 -16.59
CA THR A 5 13.19 -7.21 -16.57
C THR A 5 13.02 -5.97 -15.68
N ASP A 6 11.84 -5.33 -15.74
CA ASP A 6 11.55 -4.18 -14.89
C ASP A 6 11.53 -4.58 -13.40
N LEU A 7 10.95 -5.73 -13.07
CA LEU A 7 10.90 -6.22 -11.71
C LEU A 7 12.30 -6.47 -11.14
N GLU A 8 13.17 -7.11 -11.90
CA GLU A 8 14.56 -7.38 -11.51
C GLU A 8 15.34 -6.07 -11.30
N GLN A 9 15.14 -5.07 -12.18
CA GLN A 9 15.77 -3.75 -12.04
C GLN A 9 15.28 -3.03 -10.79
N ILE A 10 13.97 -3.01 -10.54
CA ILE A 10 13.37 -2.40 -9.34
C ILE A 10 13.92 -3.06 -8.07
N GLU A 11 13.91 -4.40 -8.00
CA GLU A 11 14.40 -5.15 -6.82
C GLU A 11 15.86 -4.83 -6.50
N SER A 12 16.72 -4.92 -7.52
CA SER A 12 18.14 -4.62 -7.38
C SER A 12 18.38 -3.17 -6.95
N ARG A 13 17.65 -2.23 -7.57
CA ARG A 13 17.80 -0.80 -7.31
C ARG A 13 17.32 -0.38 -5.93
N ILE A 14 16.22 -0.95 -5.43
CA ILE A 14 15.75 -0.71 -4.05
C ILE A 14 16.82 -1.11 -3.04
N VAL A 15 17.40 -2.31 -3.18
CA VAL A 15 18.43 -2.80 -2.27
C VAL A 15 19.64 -1.88 -2.27
N GLU A 16 20.09 -1.43 -3.44
CA GLU A 16 21.21 -0.49 -3.58
C GLU A 16 20.91 0.83 -2.88
N LEU A 17 19.77 1.46 -3.19
CA LEU A 17 19.38 2.76 -2.65
C LEU A 17 19.19 2.76 -1.13
N VAL A 18 18.53 1.72 -0.60
CA VAL A 18 18.33 1.57 0.85
C VAL A 18 19.67 1.34 1.54
N LYS A 19 20.50 0.45 1.01
CA LYS A 19 21.84 0.17 1.59
C LYS A 19 22.73 1.42 1.59
N ASP A 20 22.72 2.20 0.51
CA ASP A 20 23.46 3.46 0.44
C ASP A 20 23.04 4.44 1.54
N PHE A 21 21.72 4.58 1.76
CA PHE A 21 21.18 5.49 2.76
C PHE A 21 21.45 5.07 4.20
N VAL A 22 21.28 3.77 4.53
CA VAL A 22 21.37 3.31 5.93
C VAL A 22 22.79 2.95 6.36
N THR A 23 23.76 2.90 5.44
CA THR A 23 25.16 2.63 5.77
C THR A 23 25.83 3.92 6.25
N PRO A 24 26.35 3.98 7.50
CA PRO A 24 27.06 5.14 7.98
C PRO A 24 28.24 5.49 7.06
N HIS A 25 28.46 6.78 6.79
CA HIS A 25 29.62 7.23 6.05
C HIS A 25 30.89 7.09 6.92
N ALA A 26 32.07 7.06 6.27
CA ALA A 26 33.35 6.84 6.94
C ALA A 26 33.64 7.83 8.07
N ASP A 27 33.08 9.04 8.02
CA ASP A 27 33.21 10.10 9.01
C ASP A 27 32.18 10.00 10.15
N ASP A 28 31.20 9.06 10.07
CA ASP A 28 30.20 8.89 11.10
C ASP A 28 30.71 8.01 12.23
N ALA A 29 31.10 8.63 13.35
CA ALA A 29 31.63 7.93 14.51
C ALA A 29 30.51 7.26 15.34
N VAL A 30 30.22 5.99 15.06
CA VAL A 30 29.38 5.17 15.94
C VAL A 30 30.23 4.51 17.01
N ALA A 31 29.84 4.69 18.29
CA ALA A 31 30.54 4.04 19.41
C ALA A 31 30.55 2.51 19.23
N SER A 32 31.67 1.86 19.47
CA SER A 32 31.87 0.43 19.26
C SER A 32 30.83 -0.45 20.00
N SER A 33 30.41 0.00 21.19
CA SER A 33 29.36 -0.68 21.98
C SER A 33 27.97 -0.62 21.37
N CYS A 34 27.70 0.30 20.44
CA CYS A 34 26.40 0.45 19.76
C CYS A 34 26.42 -0.11 18.33
N LYS A 35 27.61 -0.46 17.82
CA LYS A 35 27.80 -0.82 16.42
C LYS A 35 26.97 -2.03 16.00
N ASP A 36 26.92 -3.09 16.79
CA ASP A 36 26.20 -4.30 16.46
C ASP A 36 24.69 -4.07 16.30
N VAL A 37 24.11 -3.18 17.10
CA VAL A 37 22.69 -2.79 17.02
C VAL A 37 22.45 -1.93 15.79
N ALA A 38 23.33 -0.94 15.52
CA ALA A 38 23.22 -0.11 14.32
C ALA A 38 23.32 -0.96 13.04
N ASP A 39 24.27 -1.89 12.98
CA ASP A 39 24.44 -2.83 11.88
C ASP A 39 23.21 -3.77 11.74
N ALA A 40 22.57 -4.16 12.84
CA ALA A 40 21.36 -4.97 12.82
C ALA A 40 20.18 -4.19 12.22
N VAL A 41 19.99 -2.92 12.57
CA VAL A 41 18.97 -2.04 11.99
C VAL A 41 19.22 -1.84 10.49
N ALA A 42 20.46 -1.58 10.08
CA ALA A 42 20.82 -1.42 8.66
C ALA A 42 20.54 -2.69 7.85
N ARG A 43 20.89 -3.88 8.39
CA ARG A 43 20.54 -5.16 7.75
C ARG A 43 19.03 -5.37 7.67
N GLN A 44 18.28 -5.03 8.73
CA GLN A 44 16.83 -5.16 8.74
C GLN A 44 16.15 -4.22 7.75
N ALA A 45 16.68 -3.01 7.52
CA ALA A 45 16.20 -2.08 6.49
C ALA A 45 16.22 -2.73 5.09
N VAL A 46 17.35 -3.36 4.74
CA VAL A 46 17.50 -4.09 3.47
C VAL A 46 16.54 -5.27 3.42
N THR A 47 16.54 -6.12 4.46
CA THR A 47 15.67 -7.33 4.51
C THR A 47 14.19 -6.99 4.42
N SER A 48 13.73 -5.93 5.09
CA SER A 48 12.33 -5.47 5.02
C SER A 48 11.97 -4.93 3.65
N SER A 49 12.95 -4.43 2.90
CA SER A 49 12.77 -3.86 1.57
C SER A 49 12.80 -4.92 0.45
N GLU A 50 13.15 -6.18 0.74
CA GLU A 50 13.17 -7.27 -0.23
C GLU A 50 11.77 -7.84 -0.51
N GLY A 51 11.57 -8.33 -1.73
CA GLY A 51 10.38 -9.07 -2.17
C GLY A 51 9.12 -8.22 -2.33
N GLY A 52 8.05 -8.86 -2.74
CA GLY A 52 6.78 -8.22 -3.05
C GLY A 52 6.51 -8.11 -4.55
N LYS A 53 5.31 -7.67 -4.90
CA LYS A 53 4.85 -7.60 -6.30
C LYS A 53 5.31 -6.33 -7.02
N ARG A 54 5.85 -5.36 -6.31
CA ARG A 54 6.33 -4.05 -6.82
C ARG A 54 5.30 -3.31 -7.69
N LEU A 55 4.03 -3.43 -7.35
CA LEU A 55 2.94 -2.90 -8.17
C LEU A 55 3.01 -1.39 -8.33
N ARG A 56 3.42 -0.66 -7.30
CA ARG A 56 3.50 0.81 -7.31
C ARG A 56 4.61 1.30 -8.22
N ALA A 57 5.78 0.67 -8.13
CA ALA A 57 6.91 0.97 -8.98
C ALA A 57 6.59 0.65 -10.45
N LEU A 58 6.01 -0.52 -10.72
CA LEU A 58 5.59 -0.91 -12.07
C LEU A 58 4.55 0.05 -12.63
N LEU A 59 3.57 0.49 -11.82
CA LEU A 59 2.56 1.47 -12.27
C LEU A 59 3.20 2.83 -12.58
N THR A 60 4.18 3.27 -11.79
CA THR A 60 4.93 4.52 -12.07
C THR A 60 5.65 4.45 -13.41
N LEU A 61 6.37 3.34 -13.67
CA LEU A 61 7.08 3.14 -14.93
C LEU A 61 6.12 3.05 -16.13
N ASP A 62 5.04 2.29 -15.99
CA ASP A 62 4.05 2.11 -17.07
C ASP A 62 3.28 3.42 -17.35
N SER A 63 2.96 4.20 -16.29
CA SER A 63 2.39 5.54 -16.45
C SER A 63 3.35 6.48 -17.19
N PHE A 64 4.63 6.51 -16.81
CA PHE A 64 5.63 7.27 -17.53
C PHE A 64 5.69 6.90 -19.01
N ARG A 65 5.79 5.61 -19.32
CA ARG A 65 5.85 5.11 -20.70
C ARG A 65 4.61 5.44 -21.52
N ALA A 66 3.44 5.48 -20.88
CA ALA A 66 2.20 5.81 -21.55
C ALA A 66 2.12 7.28 -21.98
N PHE A 67 2.70 8.19 -21.20
CA PHE A 67 2.58 9.64 -21.44
C PHE A 67 3.84 10.28 -22.00
N ALA A 68 5.03 9.70 -21.82
CA ALA A 68 6.28 10.29 -22.28
C ALA A 68 6.42 10.28 -23.81
N ALA A 69 7.06 11.32 -24.35
CA ALA A 69 7.59 11.30 -25.71
C ALA A 69 8.70 10.25 -25.85
N ASP A 70 8.89 9.69 -27.03
CA ASP A 70 9.83 8.57 -27.23
C ASP A 70 11.28 8.93 -26.86
N ALA A 71 11.71 10.15 -27.15
CA ALA A 71 13.04 10.64 -26.78
C ALA A 71 13.24 10.76 -25.25
N ALA A 72 12.19 11.14 -24.50
CA ALA A 72 12.23 11.26 -23.05
C ALA A 72 12.25 9.89 -22.35
N LYS A 73 11.65 8.87 -22.94
CA LYS A 73 11.59 7.51 -22.37
C LYS A 73 12.97 6.91 -22.08
N GLU A 74 13.97 7.22 -22.89
CA GLU A 74 15.34 6.74 -22.72
C GLU A 74 16.16 7.67 -21.82
N ALA A 75 16.02 8.99 -21.99
CA ALA A 75 16.81 9.99 -21.28
C ALA A 75 16.48 10.07 -19.78
N ASP A 76 15.19 9.93 -19.43
CA ASP A 76 14.71 10.11 -18.05
C ASP A 76 14.47 8.80 -17.29
N PHE A 77 14.67 7.65 -17.94
CA PHE A 77 14.30 6.33 -17.38
C PHE A 77 14.93 6.06 -16.02
N ASP A 78 16.22 6.31 -15.85
CA ASP A 78 16.92 6.06 -14.58
C ASP A 78 16.39 6.94 -13.44
N ALA A 79 15.99 8.19 -13.75
CA ALA A 79 15.36 9.07 -12.78
C ALA A 79 13.97 8.57 -12.38
N VAL A 80 13.19 8.08 -13.34
CA VAL A 80 11.85 7.52 -13.09
C VAL A 80 11.95 6.19 -12.37
N LEU A 81 12.95 5.37 -12.63
CA LEU A 81 13.21 4.14 -11.89
C LEU A 81 13.51 4.44 -10.42
N ASP A 82 14.38 5.42 -10.13
CA ASP A 82 14.65 5.84 -8.75
C ASP A 82 13.40 6.37 -8.05
N LEU A 83 12.58 7.19 -8.74
CA LEU A 83 11.31 7.69 -8.21
C LEU A 83 10.32 6.54 -7.93
N ALA A 84 10.24 5.56 -8.81
CA ALA A 84 9.43 4.36 -8.62
C ALA A 84 9.92 3.52 -7.42
N CYS A 85 11.23 3.38 -7.24
CA CYS A 85 11.83 2.74 -6.07
C CYS A 85 11.52 3.50 -4.78
N ALA A 86 11.53 4.85 -4.79
CA ALA A 86 11.19 5.67 -3.64
C ALA A 86 9.79 5.36 -3.08
N VAL A 87 8.80 5.12 -3.95
CA VAL A 87 7.44 4.74 -3.53
C VAL A 87 7.42 3.37 -2.83
N GLU A 88 8.19 2.41 -3.31
CA GLU A 88 8.29 1.08 -2.68
C GLU A 88 9.05 1.12 -1.34
N VAL A 89 10.07 1.99 -1.22
CA VAL A 89 10.77 2.23 0.06
C VAL A 89 9.82 2.89 1.07
N PHE A 90 9.02 3.86 0.64
CA PHE A 90 7.95 4.43 1.46
C PHE A 90 6.94 3.37 1.91
N GLN A 91 6.50 2.49 1.00
CA GLN A 91 5.64 1.37 1.38
C GLN A 91 6.27 0.50 2.46
N THR A 92 7.57 0.24 2.37
CA THR A 92 8.28 -0.55 3.38
C THR A 92 8.25 0.15 4.74
N ALA A 93 8.48 1.46 4.77
CA ALA A 93 8.37 2.28 5.99
C ALA A 93 6.97 2.18 6.61
N ALA A 94 5.93 2.40 5.78
CA ALA A 94 4.54 2.32 6.21
C ALA A 94 4.19 0.93 6.79
N LEU A 95 4.64 -0.16 6.14
CA LEU A 95 4.41 -1.52 6.62
C LEU A 95 5.16 -1.83 7.93
N VAL A 96 6.37 -1.27 8.13
CA VAL A 96 7.11 -1.41 9.40
C VAL A 96 6.36 -0.75 10.55
N HIS A 97 5.79 0.45 10.35
CA HIS A 97 4.97 1.13 11.35
C HIS A 97 3.63 0.40 11.59
N ASP A 98 2.97 -0.03 10.52
CA ASP A 98 1.71 -0.77 10.58
C ASP A 98 1.84 -2.07 11.38
N ASP A 99 2.92 -2.85 11.14
CA ASP A 99 3.22 -4.06 11.89
C ASP A 99 3.40 -3.81 13.41
N ILE A 100 3.88 -2.62 13.81
CA ILE A 100 4.03 -2.25 15.22
C ILE A 100 2.67 -1.85 15.81
N ILE A 101 1.86 -1.12 15.05
CA ILE A 101 0.52 -0.66 15.46
C ILE A 101 -0.39 -1.87 15.65
N ASP A 102 -0.39 -2.80 14.70
CA ASP A 102 -1.23 -4.01 14.69
C ASP A 102 -0.62 -5.15 15.54
N ASP A 103 0.55 -4.95 16.17
CA ASP A 103 1.31 -5.97 16.91
C ASP A 103 1.54 -7.26 16.10
N SER A 104 1.77 -7.12 14.80
CA SER A 104 1.91 -8.24 13.86
C SER A 104 3.22 -9.00 14.05
N ASP A 105 3.16 -10.33 14.19
CA ASP A 105 4.35 -11.17 14.34
C ASP A 105 5.10 -11.39 13.03
N LEU A 106 4.38 -11.47 11.92
CA LEU A 106 4.91 -11.88 10.63
C LEU A 106 4.58 -10.89 9.51
N ARG A 107 5.55 -10.68 8.60
CA ARG A 107 5.37 -9.99 7.33
C ARG A 107 5.97 -10.82 6.20
N ARG A 108 5.18 -11.16 5.17
CA ARG A 108 5.62 -11.99 4.02
C ARG A 108 6.25 -13.33 4.46
N GLY A 109 5.70 -13.97 5.49
CA GLY A 109 6.19 -15.25 6.03
C GLY A 109 7.50 -15.18 6.82
N ARG A 110 8.05 -13.99 7.08
CA ARG A 110 9.21 -13.73 7.96
C ARG A 110 8.76 -12.96 9.19
N PRO A 111 9.53 -12.98 10.29
CA PRO A 111 9.26 -12.09 11.42
C PRO A 111 9.14 -10.63 10.97
N SER A 112 8.17 -9.90 11.50
CA SER A 112 8.06 -8.45 11.30
C SER A 112 9.33 -7.75 11.79
N ALA A 113 9.59 -6.53 11.31
CA ALA A 113 10.85 -5.85 11.58
C ALA A 113 11.12 -5.67 13.09
N HIS A 114 10.11 -5.25 13.85
CA HIS A 114 10.23 -5.06 15.29
C HIS A 114 10.44 -6.40 16.04
N ARG A 115 9.82 -7.50 15.59
CA ARG A 115 10.02 -8.84 16.17
C ARG A 115 11.42 -9.39 15.87
N ALA A 116 11.93 -9.18 14.65
CA ALA A 116 13.30 -9.56 14.29
C ALA A 116 14.34 -8.81 15.13
N LEU A 117 14.16 -7.49 15.32
CA LEU A 117 15.03 -6.66 16.14
C LEU A 117 14.92 -6.98 17.64
N ALA A 118 13.72 -7.32 18.14
CA ALA A 118 13.51 -7.78 19.50
C ALA A 118 14.27 -9.09 19.78
N SER A 119 14.22 -10.04 18.86
CA SER A 119 14.98 -11.28 18.97
C SER A 119 16.49 -11.04 19.05
N GLY A 120 17.00 -10.13 18.20
CA GLY A 120 18.42 -9.79 18.18
C GLY A 120 18.93 -9.04 19.43
N THR A 121 18.04 -8.30 20.10
CA THR A 121 18.36 -7.53 21.31
C THR A 121 17.88 -8.19 22.62
N HIS A 122 17.18 -9.32 22.52
CA HIS A 122 16.54 -10.01 23.66
C HIS A 122 15.62 -9.09 24.47
N SER A 123 14.94 -8.13 23.82
CA SER A 123 14.05 -7.17 24.48
C SER A 123 12.98 -6.67 23.53
N ASP A 124 11.72 -6.96 23.83
CA ASP A 124 10.55 -6.51 23.04
C ASP A 124 10.44 -5.00 23.02
N ALA A 125 10.72 -4.34 24.17
CA ALA A 125 10.68 -2.87 24.24
C ALA A 125 11.72 -2.20 23.33
N ILE A 126 12.96 -2.74 23.34
CA ILE A 126 14.03 -2.24 22.47
C ILE A 126 13.71 -2.56 21.01
N GLY A 127 13.26 -3.78 20.70
CA GLY A 127 12.88 -4.19 19.34
C GLY A 127 11.78 -3.30 18.76
N ARG A 128 10.75 -2.97 19.55
CA ARG A 128 9.69 -2.03 19.15
C ARG A 128 10.24 -0.62 18.90
N GLY A 129 11.08 -0.10 19.79
CA GLY A 129 11.73 1.21 19.61
C GLY A 129 12.62 1.27 18.37
N LEU A 130 13.43 0.22 18.13
CA LEU A 130 14.26 0.11 16.91
C LEU A 130 13.40 -0.03 15.64
N GLY A 131 12.26 -0.71 15.73
CA GLY A 131 11.29 -0.81 14.63
C GLY A 131 10.71 0.55 14.23
N ILE A 132 10.34 1.39 15.22
CA ILE A 132 9.88 2.77 14.98
C ILE A 132 10.97 3.55 14.25
N MET A 133 12.21 3.54 14.77
CA MET A 133 13.32 4.25 14.14
C MET A 133 13.63 3.72 12.73
N LEU A 134 13.53 2.42 12.52
CA LEU A 134 13.68 1.83 11.18
C LEU A 134 12.63 2.35 10.19
N GLY A 135 11.37 2.43 10.61
CA GLY A 135 10.30 3.01 9.80
C GLY A 135 10.58 4.47 9.43
N ASP A 136 11.01 5.29 10.40
CA ASP A 136 11.38 6.69 10.18
C ASP A 136 12.58 6.84 9.24
N MET A 137 13.60 5.99 9.38
CA MET A 137 14.77 5.96 8.49
C MET A 137 14.36 5.63 7.06
N LEU A 138 13.52 4.64 6.85
CA LEU A 138 13.02 4.25 5.52
C LEU A 138 12.12 5.34 4.92
N ALA A 139 11.26 5.99 5.72
CA ALA A 139 10.45 7.11 5.27
C ALA A 139 11.33 8.29 4.81
N THR A 140 12.35 8.63 5.59
CA THR A 140 13.35 9.66 5.22
C THR A 140 14.15 9.27 3.98
N SER A 141 14.58 8.01 3.89
CA SER A 141 15.25 7.46 2.70
C SER A 141 14.41 7.62 1.45
N SER A 142 13.11 7.32 1.53
CA SER A 142 12.20 7.46 0.40
C SER A 142 12.12 8.91 -0.12
N VAL A 143 12.10 9.89 0.80
CA VAL A 143 12.10 11.32 0.46
C VAL A 143 13.43 11.73 -0.19
N ASP A 144 14.57 11.27 0.34
CA ASP A 144 15.88 11.55 -0.23
C ASP A 144 16.03 10.99 -1.64
N ILE A 145 15.61 9.72 -1.85
CA ILE A 145 15.62 9.08 -3.18
C ILE A 145 14.74 9.87 -4.15
N ALA A 146 13.51 10.22 -3.76
CA ALA A 146 12.59 10.97 -4.61
C ALA A 146 13.15 12.37 -4.96
N ASN A 147 13.77 13.07 -4.01
CA ASN A 147 14.40 14.37 -4.26
C ASN A 147 15.58 14.26 -5.23
N ARG A 148 16.43 13.25 -5.07
CA ARG A 148 17.56 13.01 -6.00
C ARG A 148 17.07 12.67 -7.39
N ALA A 149 16.02 11.86 -7.50
CA ALA A 149 15.38 11.53 -8.77
C ALA A 149 14.76 12.77 -9.43
N ALA A 150 13.97 13.54 -8.69
CA ALA A 150 13.27 14.72 -9.18
C ALA A 150 14.21 15.78 -9.79
N ARG A 151 15.40 15.98 -9.21
CA ARG A 151 16.40 16.94 -9.74
C ARG A 151 16.86 16.63 -11.16
N ARG A 152 16.65 15.43 -11.65
CA ARG A 152 16.97 14.98 -13.02
C ARG A 152 15.78 15.08 -13.97
N LEU A 153 14.60 15.49 -13.48
CA LEU A 153 13.36 15.59 -14.23
C LEU A 153 12.98 17.06 -14.49
N SER A 154 12.28 17.32 -15.56
CA SER A 154 11.86 18.68 -15.96
C SER A 154 10.85 19.32 -15.01
N ARG A 155 10.06 18.50 -14.28
CA ARG A 155 9.04 18.92 -13.31
C ARG A 155 9.48 18.69 -11.87
N SER A 156 10.72 19.01 -11.51
CA SER A 156 11.34 18.69 -10.22
C SER A 156 10.47 19.09 -9.03
N ASP A 157 10.06 20.35 -8.96
CA ASP A 157 9.29 20.88 -7.81
C ASP A 157 7.91 20.23 -7.69
N ASP A 158 7.26 19.95 -8.84
CA ASP A 158 5.96 19.28 -8.88
C ASP A 158 6.06 17.82 -8.37
N VAL A 159 7.12 17.12 -8.74
CA VAL A 159 7.41 15.75 -8.28
C VAL A 159 7.65 15.72 -6.77
N VAL A 160 8.51 16.62 -6.27
CA VAL A 160 8.79 16.74 -4.82
C VAL A 160 7.52 17.07 -4.04
N GLY A 161 6.76 18.07 -4.49
CA GLY A 161 5.50 18.46 -3.86
C GLY A 161 4.46 17.34 -3.87
N ALA A 162 4.39 16.57 -4.95
CA ALA A 162 3.51 15.40 -5.05
C ALA A 162 3.93 14.28 -4.08
N PHE A 163 5.24 14.02 -3.93
CA PHE A 163 5.77 12.98 -3.05
C PHE A 163 5.50 13.31 -1.58
N LEU A 164 5.73 14.55 -1.14
CA LEU A 164 5.42 15.00 0.22
C LEU A 164 3.90 15.01 0.48
N THR A 165 3.08 15.34 -0.54
CA THR A 165 1.62 15.25 -0.42
C THR A 165 1.18 13.81 -0.20
N MET A 166 1.74 12.85 -0.91
CA MET A 166 1.49 11.42 -0.74
C MET A 166 1.80 10.96 0.68
N HIS A 167 2.98 11.31 1.23
CA HIS A 167 3.34 11.01 2.61
C HIS A 167 2.27 11.49 3.60
N ARG A 168 1.96 12.80 3.54
CA ARG A 168 0.94 13.39 4.41
C ARG A 168 -0.43 12.71 4.29
N GLU A 169 -0.84 12.36 3.06
CA GLU A 169 -2.13 11.69 2.83
C GLU A 169 -2.18 10.31 3.49
N VAL A 170 -1.11 9.52 3.40
CA VAL A 170 -1.04 8.19 4.02
C VAL A 170 -1.01 8.29 5.54
N GLU A 171 -0.25 9.24 6.10
CA GLU A 171 -0.20 9.47 7.55
C GLU A 171 -1.57 9.87 8.11
N ILE A 172 -2.28 10.79 7.44
CA ILE A 172 -3.67 11.10 7.78
C ILE A 172 -4.55 9.84 7.64
N GLY A 173 -4.36 9.07 6.59
CA GLY A 173 -5.07 7.82 6.35
C GLY A 173 -4.88 6.80 7.47
N GLN A 174 -3.68 6.69 8.03
CA GLN A 174 -3.38 5.82 9.18
C GLN A 174 -4.10 6.31 10.46
N VAL A 175 -4.17 7.62 10.67
CA VAL A 175 -4.96 8.19 11.78
C VAL A 175 -6.44 7.87 11.62
N LEU A 176 -6.97 8.00 10.40
CA LEU A 176 -8.37 7.68 10.11
C LEU A 176 -8.68 6.18 10.25
N ASP A 177 -7.72 5.31 9.92
CA ASP A 177 -7.85 3.87 10.07
C ASP A 177 -8.01 3.46 11.54
N LEU A 178 -7.22 4.06 12.42
CA LEU A 178 -7.39 3.87 13.87
C LEU A 178 -8.70 4.51 14.37
N ALA A 179 -9.08 5.66 13.83
CA ALA A 179 -10.28 6.35 14.26
C ALA A 179 -11.58 5.60 13.88
N VAL A 180 -11.61 4.94 12.71
CA VAL A 180 -12.79 4.19 12.27
C VAL A 180 -13.14 3.03 13.21
N GLU A 181 -12.16 2.47 13.90
CA GLU A 181 -12.38 1.42 14.89
C GLU A 181 -13.18 1.89 16.13
N LEU A 182 -13.28 3.20 16.32
CA LEU A 182 -14.08 3.81 17.39
C LEU A 182 -15.52 4.12 16.97
N ASN A 183 -15.87 3.98 15.68
CA ASN A 183 -17.21 4.28 15.19
C ASN A 183 -18.24 3.29 15.77
N PRO A 184 -19.45 3.75 16.12
CA PRO A 184 -20.55 2.86 16.47
C PRO A 184 -20.89 1.90 15.32
N LEU A 185 -21.45 0.74 15.63
CA LEU A 185 -21.86 -0.28 14.66
C LEU A 185 -23.37 -0.22 14.32
N ASP A 186 -24.08 0.76 14.84
CA ASP A 186 -25.52 0.97 14.67
C ASP A 186 -25.90 1.67 13.35
N ASP A 187 -24.95 2.36 12.71
CA ASP A 187 -25.09 2.99 11.37
C ASP A 187 -24.15 2.35 10.33
N PRO A 188 -24.57 1.25 9.67
CA PRO A 188 -23.75 0.58 8.66
C PRO A 188 -23.45 1.47 7.44
N GLU A 189 -24.33 2.42 7.08
CA GLU A 189 -24.08 3.31 5.95
C GLU A 189 -22.97 4.31 6.25
N GLU A 190 -22.94 4.87 7.48
CA GLU A 190 -21.83 5.72 7.92
C GLU A 190 -20.53 4.93 7.98
N LEU A 191 -20.58 3.68 8.44
CA LEU A 191 -19.40 2.81 8.48
C LEU A 191 -18.84 2.54 7.07
N VAL A 192 -19.68 2.31 6.05
CA VAL A 192 -19.23 2.21 4.66
C VAL A 192 -18.53 3.49 4.21
N ARG A 193 -19.13 4.68 4.49
CA ARG A 193 -18.54 5.97 4.12
C ARG A 193 -17.20 6.19 4.79
N ALA A 194 -17.10 5.91 6.09
CA ALA A 194 -15.87 6.05 6.85
C ALA A 194 -14.76 5.11 6.34
N SER A 195 -15.07 3.83 6.13
CA SER A 195 -14.10 2.84 5.61
C SER A 195 -13.62 3.19 4.21
N LEU A 196 -14.51 3.59 3.29
CA LEU A 196 -14.10 4.06 1.96
C LEU A 196 -13.27 5.34 2.01
N ASN A 197 -13.51 6.21 3.00
CA ASN A 197 -12.68 7.40 3.23
C ASN A 197 -11.28 7.01 3.72
N VAL A 198 -11.15 6.03 4.62
CA VAL A 198 -9.85 5.45 5.00
C VAL A 198 -9.13 4.93 3.76
N PHE A 199 -9.79 4.13 2.91
CA PHE A 199 -9.19 3.59 1.70
C PHE A 199 -8.69 4.67 0.74
N ARG A 200 -9.43 5.80 0.63
CA ARG A 200 -9.00 6.97 -0.16
C ARG A 200 -7.66 7.52 0.36
N TRP A 201 -7.53 7.70 1.68
CA TRP A 201 -6.37 8.34 2.30
C TRP A 201 -5.21 7.39 2.54
N LYS A 202 -5.45 6.24 3.17
CA LYS A 202 -4.41 5.26 3.54
C LYS A 202 -3.93 4.47 2.33
N THR A 203 -4.83 4.01 1.44
CA THR A 203 -4.47 3.04 0.39
C THR A 203 -4.38 3.67 -1.00
N ALA A 204 -5.46 4.29 -1.51
CA ALA A 204 -5.50 4.77 -2.89
C ALA A 204 -4.47 5.87 -3.15
N SER A 205 -4.20 6.74 -2.17
CA SER A 205 -3.25 7.84 -2.28
C SER A 205 -1.88 7.40 -2.77
N TYR A 206 -1.27 6.38 -2.15
CA TYR A 206 0.09 5.95 -2.48
C TYR A 206 0.16 4.69 -3.33
N THR A 207 -0.96 3.93 -3.43
CA THR A 207 -0.97 2.67 -4.18
C THR A 207 -1.24 2.88 -5.65
N THR A 208 -2.09 3.84 -5.99
CA THR A 208 -2.54 4.05 -7.38
C THR A 208 -2.45 5.50 -7.82
N ILE A 209 -2.94 6.46 -7.02
CA ILE A 209 -2.98 7.88 -7.40
C ILE A 209 -1.58 8.45 -7.57
N ALA A 210 -0.72 8.33 -6.55
CA ALA A 210 0.63 8.87 -6.59
C ALA A 210 1.52 8.20 -7.67
N PRO A 211 1.56 6.86 -7.82
CA PRO A 211 2.30 6.22 -8.90
C PRO A 211 1.90 6.69 -10.30
N LEU A 212 0.60 6.82 -10.58
CA LEU A 212 0.12 7.38 -11.85
C LEU A 212 0.60 8.82 -12.02
N LYS A 213 0.42 9.66 -10.99
CA LYS A 213 0.83 11.07 -11.00
C LYS A 213 2.34 11.24 -11.21
N PHE A 214 3.17 10.41 -10.56
CA PHE A 214 4.62 10.48 -10.72
C PHE A 214 5.06 10.16 -12.14
N GLY A 215 4.50 9.12 -12.75
CA GLY A 215 4.78 8.79 -14.15
C GLY A 215 4.37 9.91 -15.10
N MET A 216 3.20 10.52 -14.89
CA MET A 216 2.71 11.65 -15.70
C MET A 216 3.58 12.91 -15.54
N LEU A 217 3.95 13.27 -14.30
CA LEU A 217 4.84 14.41 -14.03
C LEU A 217 6.23 14.19 -14.64
N ALA A 218 6.79 13.00 -14.48
CA ALA A 218 8.07 12.65 -15.10
C ALA A 218 8.01 12.69 -16.64
N ALA A 219 6.85 12.38 -17.23
CA ALA A 219 6.59 12.53 -18.67
C ALA A 219 6.43 14.00 -19.11
N GLY A 220 6.45 14.96 -18.17
CA GLY A 220 6.36 16.38 -18.46
C GLY A 220 4.94 16.95 -18.48
N LEU A 221 3.92 16.20 -18.07
CA LEU A 221 2.55 16.71 -18.01
C LEU A 221 2.46 17.86 -17.01
N ASP A 222 1.53 18.79 -17.27
CA ASP A 222 1.20 19.85 -16.33
C ASP A 222 0.70 19.29 -14.98
N ALA A 223 1.09 19.92 -13.88
CA ALA A 223 0.82 19.42 -12.53
C ALA A 223 -0.68 19.29 -12.20
N SER A 224 -1.52 20.22 -12.73
CA SER A 224 -2.98 20.16 -12.56
C SER A 224 -3.56 19.00 -13.39
N ALA A 225 -3.16 18.89 -14.66
CA ALA A 225 -3.61 17.82 -15.54
C ALA A 225 -3.21 16.43 -14.99
N ALA A 226 -1.95 16.27 -14.55
CA ALA A 226 -1.45 15.05 -13.96
C ALA A 226 -2.22 14.68 -12.68
N ARG A 227 -2.51 15.66 -11.80
CA ARG A 227 -3.29 15.46 -10.58
C ARG A 227 -4.71 14.99 -10.89
N ASP A 228 -5.41 15.70 -11.77
CA ASP A 228 -6.82 15.47 -12.05
C ASP A 228 -7.00 14.11 -12.76
N LEU A 229 -6.10 13.77 -13.68
CA LEU A 229 -6.13 12.50 -14.38
C LEU A 229 -5.72 11.32 -13.45
N ALA A 230 -4.67 11.49 -12.67
CA ALA A 230 -4.25 10.48 -11.70
C ALA A 230 -5.33 10.21 -10.63
N MET A 231 -6.05 11.25 -10.20
CA MET A 231 -7.18 11.12 -9.29
C MET A 231 -8.35 10.37 -9.96
N SER A 232 -8.70 10.73 -11.18
CA SER A 232 -9.83 10.13 -11.88
C SER A 232 -9.62 8.63 -12.15
N ILE A 233 -8.43 8.21 -12.55
CA ILE A 233 -8.09 6.80 -12.79
C ILE A 233 -7.77 6.09 -11.46
N GLY A 234 -6.94 6.70 -10.64
CA GLY A 234 -6.32 6.06 -9.49
C GLY A 234 -7.25 5.89 -8.29
N LEU A 235 -8.19 6.81 -8.04
CA LEU A 235 -9.09 6.68 -6.90
C LEU A 235 -9.99 5.45 -7.01
N PRO A 236 -10.78 5.26 -8.08
CA PRO A 236 -11.60 4.06 -8.18
C PRO A 236 -10.74 2.78 -8.21
N LEU A 237 -9.57 2.80 -8.85
CA LEU A 237 -8.66 1.66 -8.86
C LEU A 237 -8.14 1.30 -7.45
N GLY A 238 -7.76 2.30 -6.65
CA GLY A 238 -7.26 2.10 -5.29
C GLY A 238 -8.34 1.60 -4.32
N LEU A 239 -9.56 2.10 -4.48
CA LEU A 239 -10.72 1.59 -3.73
C LEU A 239 -11.02 0.13 -4.11
N ALA A 240 -11.00 -0.21 -5.40
CA ALA A 240 -11.17 -1.59 -5.88
C ALA A 240 -10.08 -2.52 -5.34
N PHE A 241 -8.82 -2.04 -5.30
CA PHE A 241 -7.69 -2.78 -4.76
C PHE A 241 -7.90 -3.13 -3.28
N GLN A 242 -8.26 -2.15 -2.43
CA GLN A 242 -8.44 -2.41 -1.00
C GLN A 242 -9.66 -3.29 -0.74
N LEU A 243 -10.79 -3.04 -1.41
CA LEU A 243 -11.95 -3.93 -1.32
C LEU A 243 -11.64 -5.37 -1.72
N ALA A 244 -10.76 -5.55 -2.72
CA ALA A 244 -10.31 -6.88 -3.13
C ALA A 244 -9.37 -7.52 -2.11
N ASP A 245 -8.51 -6.75 -1.44
CA ASP A 245 -7.62 -7.24 -0.38
C ASP A 245 -8.43 -7.71 0.84
N ASP A 246 -9.38 -6.89 1.31
CA ASP A 246 -10.31 -7.24 2.40
C ASP A 246 -11.15 -8.48 2.05
N LEU A 247 -11.60 -8.58 0.81
CA LEU A 247 -12.37 -9.74 0.34
C LEU A 247 -11.51 -11.01 0.30
N LEU A 248 -10.26 -10.91 -0.16
CA LEU A 248 -9.32 -12.04 -0.19
C LEU A 248 -8.94 -12.52 1.22
N ASP A 249 -8.96 -11.66 2.23
CA ASP A 249 -8.79 -12.08 3.64
C ASP A 249 -9.92 -13.01 4.09
N VAL A 250 -11.11 -12.88 3.51
CA VAL A 250 -12.30 -13.68 3.88
C VAL A 250 -12.48 -14.93 3.02
N ILE A 251 -12.33 -14.80 1.68
CA ILE A 251 -12.59 -15.90 0.73
C ILE A 251 -11.32 -16.56 0.19
N GLY A 252 -10.15 -15.99 0.47
CA GLY A 252 -8.87 -16.52 0.01
C GLY A 252 -8.51 -17.85 0.67
N SER A 253 -7.52 -18.54 0.10
CA SER A 253 -6.90 -19.68 0.75
C SER A 253 -5.56 -19.25 1.37
N SER A 254 -5.23 -19.80 2.54
CA SER A 254 -3.94 -19.55 3.20
C SER A 254 -2.73 -19.90 2.31
N LEU A 255 -2.91 -20.80 1.35
CA LEU A 255 -1.91 -21.17 0.36
C LEU A 255 -1.63 -20.04 -0.65
N ASN A 256 -2.64 -19.20 -0.94
CA ASN A 256 -2.52 -18.12 -1.92
C ASN A 256 -2.13 -16.77 -1.28
N THR A 257 -2.55 -16.54 -0.03
CA THR A 257 -2.33 -15.27 0.69
C THR A 257 -1.09 -15.29 1.57
N GLY A 258 -0.62 -16.48 1.96
CA GLY A 258 0.47 -16.64 2.93
C GLY A 258 0.10 -16.23 4.37
N LYS A 259 -1.17 -15.88 4.62
CA LYS A 259 -1.74 -15.53 5.94
C LYS A 259 -2.93 -16.44 6.26
N PRO A 260 -3.24 -16.69 7.54
CA PRO A 260 -4.49 -17.33 7.93
C PRO A 260 -5.68 -16.50 7.46
N VAL A 261 -6.72 -17.15 6.95
CA VAL A 261 -7.98 -16.50 6.55
C VAL A 261 -8.66 -15.84 7.75
N GLY A 262 -9.23 -14.64 7.56
CA GLY A 262 -9.97 -13.92 8.58
C GLY A 262 -9.08 -13.11 9.53
N GLY A 263 -7.92 -12.62 9.08
CA GLY A 263 -7.04 -11.75 9.85
C GLY A 263 -7.75 -10.49 10.32
N ASP A 264 -8.39 -9.76 9.42
CA ASP A 264 -9.13 -8.53 9.71
C ASP A 264 -10.28 -8.78 10.71
N ILE A 265 -10.92 -9.95 10.63
CA ILE A 265 -11.96 -10.35 11.61
C ILE A 265 -11.34 -10.57 12.98
N ARG A 266 -10.19 -11.27 13.08
CA ARG A 266 -9.49 -11.48 14.37
C ARG A 266 -9.09 -10.18 15.01
N GLU A 267 -8.57 -9.25 14.24
CA GLU A 267 -8.17 -7.91 14.68
C GLU A 267 -9.39 -7.04 15.03
N GLY A 268 -10.57 -7.33 14.47
CA GLY A 268 -11.80 -6.57 14.67
C GLY A 268 -11.90 -5.32 13.81
N LYS A 269 -11.23 -5.33 12.67
CA LYS A 269 -11.25 -4.20 11.72
C LYS A 269 -12.66 -3.91 11.24
N ARG A 270 -13.02 -2.64 11.24
CA ARG A 270 -14.33 -2.16 10.78
C ARG A 270 -14.30 -1.89 9.28
N THR A 271 -14.41 -2.97 8.51
CA THR A 271 -14.33 -2.96 7.04
C THR A 271 -15.68 -2.70 6.37
N VAL A 272 -15.66 -2.43 5.07
CA VAL A 272 -16.87 -2.37 4.23
C VAL A 272 -17.62 -3.69 4.23
N LEU A 273 -16.93 -4.84 4.32
CA LEU A 273 -17.56 -6.16 4.44
C LEU A 273 -18.41 -6.29 5.70
N LEU A 274 -17.87 -5.85 6.85
CA LEU A 274 -18.63 -5.82 8.10
C LEU A 274 -19.87 -4.93 7.98
N ALA A 275 -19.69 -3.71 7.47
CA ALA A 275 -20.79 -2.76 7.30
C ALA A 275 -21.91 -3.31 6.40
N ASP A 276 -21.53 -3.95 5.30
CA ASP A 276 -22.48 -4.61 4.39
C ASP A 276 -23.17 -5.80 5.06
N ALA A 277 -22.46 -6.57 5.87
CA ALA A 277 -23.06 -7.68 6.61
C ALA A 277 -24.09 -7.17 7.62
N LEU A 278 -23.73 -6.14 8.40
CA LEU A 278 -24.65 -5.50 9.35
C LEU A 278 -25.90 -4.93 8.66
N SER A 279 -25.75 -4.40 7.45
CA SER A 279 -26.88 -3.87 6.66
C SER A 279 -27.80 -4.96 6.14
N GLY A 280 -27.26 -6.13 5.79
CA GLY A 280 -28.03 -7.26 5.24
C GLY A 280 -28.53 -8.28 6.26
N ALA A 281 -28.07 -8.18 7.52
CA ALA A 281 -28.39 -9.11 8.60
C ALA A 281 -29.79 -8.87 9.19
N ASP A 282 -30.44 -9.94 9.64
CA ASP A 282 -31.61 -9.82 10.51
C ASP A 282 -31.22 -9.30 11.90
N GLU A 283 -32.21 -9.09 12.79
CA GLU A 283 -31.97 -8.50 14.11
C GLU A 283 -31.06 -9.38 14.98
N GLN A 284 -31.21 -10.72 14.90
CA GLN A 284 -30.40 -11.65 15.67
C GLN A 284 -28.97 -11.75 15.12
N GLU A 285 -28.81 -11.88 13.83
CA GLU A 285 -27.50 -11.91 13.15
C GLU A 285 -26.72 -10.59 13.36
N ARG A 286 -27.42 -9.45 13.31
CA ARG A 286 -26.84 -8.14 13.59
C ARG A 286 -26.32 -8.04 15.02
N ALA A 287 -27.14 -8.46 16.01
CA ALA A 287 -26.73 -8.46 17.39
C ALA A 287 -25.53 -9.39 17.64
N GLU A 288 -25.48 -10.54 16.94
CA GLU A 288 -24.35 -11.48 17.00
C GLU A 288 -23.08 -10.83 16.44
N LEU A 289 -23.12 -10.20 15.26
CA LEU A 289 -21.99 -9.48 14.66
C LEU A 289 -21.49 -8.35 15.59
N ILE A 290 -22.39 -7.49 16.07
CA ILE A 290 -22.02 -6.40 16.97
C ILE A 290 -21.31 -6.95 18.21
N GLY A 291 -21.88 -7.98 18.85
CA GLY A 291 -21.29 -8.61 20.02
C GLY A 291 -19.89 -9.19 19.77
N MET A 292 -19.63 -9.73 18.56
CA MET A 292 -18.29 -10.19 18.19
C MET A 292 -17.29 -9.02 18.05
N TRP A 293 -17.70 -7.90 17.44
CA TRP A 293 -16.79 -6.76 17.20
C TRP A 293 -16.56 -5.87 18.41
N GLU A 294 -17.48 -5.86 19.37
CA GLU A 294 -17.30 -5.19 20.65
C GLU A 294 -16.46 -6.02 21.66
N ALA A 295 -16.28 -7.32 21.40
CA ALA A 295 -15.40 -8.16 22.20
C ALA A 295 -13.92 -7.80 21.99
N PRO A 296 -13.06 -7.91 23.02
CA PRO A 296 -11.63 -7.57 22.91
C PRO A 296 -10.85 -8.52 22.00
N SER A 297 -11.35 -9.72 21.77
CA SER A 297 -10.73 -10.71 20.88
C SER A 297 -11.78 -11.66 20.30
N ARG A 298 -11.48 -12.30 19.19
CA ARG A 298 -12.33 -13.25 18.49
C ARG A 298 -11.62 -14.59 18.33
N CYS A 299 -12.29 -15.67 18.80
CA CYS A 299 -11.78 -17.02 18.62
C CYS A 299 -12.05 -17.53 17.19
N GLU A 300 -11.40 -18.63 16.81
CA GLU A 300 -11.52 -19.24 15.46
C GLU A 300 -12.97 -19.63 15.10
N GLU A 301 -13.79 -19.98 16.06
CA GLU A 301 -15.20 -20.31 15.83
C GLU A 301 -15.99 -19.05 15.45
N GLN A 302 -15.74 -17.93 16.14
CA GLN A 302 -16.34 -16.63 15.83
C GLN A 302 -15.89 -16.12 14.46
N VAL A 303 -14.61 -16.29 14.10
CA VAL A 303 -14.11 -15.93 12.78
C VAL A 303 -14.85 -16.72 11.69
N ARG A 304 -14.97 -18.04 11.83
CA ARG A 304 -15.74 -18.87 10.88
C ARG A 304 -17.21 -18.47 10.81
N ARG A 305 -17.81 -18.15 11.95
CA ARG A 305 -19.21 -17.68 11.99
C ARG A 305 -19.39 -16.34 11.29
N ALA A 306 -18.50 -15.38 11.51
CA ALA A 306 -18.51 -14.08 10.82
C ALA A 306 -18.38 -14.24 9.30
N ILE A 307 -17.48 -15.11 8.82
CA ILE A 307 -17.34 -15.43 7.38
C ILE A 307 -18.66 -15.98 6.82
N THR A 308 -19.31 -16.89 7.56
CA THR A 308 -20.61 -17.44 7.15
C THR A 308 -21.68 -16.34 7.05
N LEU A 309 -21.71 -15.41 8.01
CA LEU A 309 -22.63 -14.27 8.00
C LEU A 309 -22.32 -13.30 6.87
N PHE A 310 -21.06 -13.04 6.55
CA PHE A 310 -20.70 -12.22 5.37
C PHE A 310 -21.20 -12.81 4.06
N ALA A 311 -21.22 -14.15 3.95
CA ALA A 311 -21.78 -14.82 2.79
C ALA A 311 -23.33 -14.78 2.77
N SER A 312 -23.99 -15.17 3.89
CA SER A 312 -25.46 -15.28 3.96
C SER A 312 -26.16 -13.92 3.83
N THR A 313 -25.57 -12.85 4.36
CA THR A 313 -26.11 -11.48 4.28
C THR A 313 -25.89 -10.83 2.89
N GLY A 314 -25.12 -11.46 2.00
CA GLY A 314 -24.77 -10.94 0.68
C GLY A 314 -23.68 -9.87 0.68
N ALA A 315 -22.92 -9.71 1.76
CA ALA A 315 -21.81 -8.74 1.85
C ALA A 315 -20.70 -9.04 0.84
N ILE A 316 -20.34 -10.32 0.69
CA ILE A 316 -19.35 -10.78 -0.29
C ILE A 316 -19.76 -10.40 -1.72
N GLU A 317 -21.01 -10.66 -2.13
CA GLU A 317 -21.50 -10.36 -3.47
C GLU A 317 -21.58 -8.84 -3.72
N ARG A 318 -21.97 -8.06 -2.71
CA ARG A 318 -21.92 -6.58 -2.81
C ARG A 318 -20.50 -6.07 -3.01
N SER A 319 -19.51 -6.65 -2.33
CA SER A 319 -18.10 -6.29 -2.50
C SER A 319 -17.60 -6.61 -3.91
N HIS A 320 -17.92 -7.80 -4.45
CA HIS A 320 -17.63 -8.15 -5.86
C HIS A 320 -18.26 -7.14 -6.84
N GLY A 321 -19.51 -6.76 -6.61
CA GLY A 321 -20.19 -5.75 -7.43
C GLY A 321 -19.50 -4.38 -7.40
N ARG A 322 -19.09 -3.90 -6.21
CA ARG A 322 -18.36 -2.64 -6.07
C ARG A 322 -17.02 -2.67 -6.78
N ILE A 323 -16.24 -3.74 -6.61
CA ILE A 323 -14.93 -3.90 -7.25
C ILE A 323 -15.06 -3.84 -8.76
N ARG A 324 -16.01 -4.58 -9.35
CA ARG A 324 -16.28 -4.55 -10.81
C ARG A 324 -16.65 -3.15 -11.31
N ASN A 325 -17.54 -2.47 -10.60
CA ASN A 325 -17.97 -1.11 -10.98
C ASN A 325 -16.83 -0.10 -10.91
N LEU A 326 -16.01 -0.14 -9.87
CA LEU A 326 -14.85 0.73 -9.68
C LEU A 326 -13.77 0.46 -10.74
N TRP A 327 -13.49 -0.81 -11.04
CA TRP A 327 -12.57 -1.16 -12.12
C TRP A 327 -13.06 -0.67 -13.49
N ASN A 328 -14.34 -0.87 -13.80
CA ASN A 328 -14.94 -0.40 -15.05
C ASN A 328 -14.89 1.14 -15.16
N ALA A 329 -15.08 1.86 -14.05
CA ALA A 329 -14.94 3.30 -14.02
C ALA A 329 -13.50 3.74 -14.39
N SER A 330 -12.47 3.16 -13.75
CA SER A 330 -11.06 3.44 -14.10
C SER A 330 -10.77 3.11 -15.57
N LYS A 331 -11.21 1.95 -16.04
CA LYS A 331 -10.99 1.51 -17.42
C LYS A 331 -11.64 2.44 -18.43
N SER A 332 -12.88 2.86 -18.19
CA SER A 332 -13.57 3.79 -19.10
C SER A 332 -12.88 5.13 -19.25
N ILE A 333 -12.22 5.63 -18.17
CA ILE A 333 -11.43 6.86 -18.24
C ILE A 333 -10.18 6.63 -19.11
N ILE A 334 -9.48 5.49 -18.94
CA ILE A 334 -8.30 5.16 -19.75
C ILE A 334 -8.69 5.01 -21.23
N ASP A 335 -9.81 4.35 -21.54
CA ASP A 335 -10.31 4.17 -22.90
C ASP A 335 -10.61 5.52 -23.59
N ALA A 336 -11.03 6.53 -22.82
CA ALA A 336 -11.34 7.88 -23.30
C ALA A 336 -10.12 8.81 -23.45
N LEU A 337 -8.91 8.38 -23.05
CA LEU A 337 -7.71 9.21 -23.18
C LEU A 337 -7.37 9.51 -24.65
N ASP A 338 -6.89 10.73 -24.89
CA ASP A 338 -6.34 11.13 -26.19
C ASP A 338 -4.84 10.73 -26.29
N VAL A 339 -4.60 9.42 -26.28
CA VAL A 339 -3.27 8.82 -26.48
C VAL A 339 -3.39 7.63 -27.43
N PRO A 340 -2.30 7.18 -28.08
CA PRO A 340 -2.31 5.99 -28.94
C PRO A 340 -2.86 4.74 -28.24
N ASP A 341 -3.52 3.87 -29.00
CA ASP A 341 -4.20 2.70 -28.43
C ASP A 341 -3.25 1.72 -27.70
N ASP A 342 -2.03 1.54 -28.20
CA ASP A 342 -1.00 0.74 -27.54
C ASP A 342 -0.63 1.26 -26.14
N ARG A 343 -0.68 2.60 -25.94
CA ARG A 343 -0.46 3.24 -24.64
C ARG A 343 -1.65 3.09 -23.71
N LYS A 344 -2.89 3.14 -24.24
CA LYS A 344 -4.10 2.80 -23.45
C LYS A 344 -4.05 1.36 -22.96
N GLU A 345 -3.72 0.42 -23.87
CA GLU A 345 -3.57 -0.98 -23.50
C GLU A 345 -2.47 -1.21 -22.47
N LEU A 346 -1.34 -0.47 -22.53
CA LEU A 346 -0.30 -0.52 -21.51
C LEU A 346 -0.85 -0.11 -20.15
N LEU A 347 -1.57 1.02 -20.06
CA LEU A 347 -2.19 1.49 -18.81
C LEU A 347 -3.24 0.52 -18.28
N ILE A 348 -4.10 -0.02 -19.14
CA ILE A 348 -5.12 -1.01 -18.75
C ILE A 348 -4.44 -2.25 -18.15
N ARG A 349 -3.40 -2.78 -18.80
CA ARG A 349 -2.64 -3.93 -18.27
C ARG A 349 -1.93 -3.60 -16.95
N ALA A 350 -1.39 -2.40 -16.82
CA ALA A 350 -0.76 -1.95 -15.59
C ALA A 350 -1.77 -1.87 -14.43
N CYS A 351 -2.93 -1.25 -14.66
CA CYS A 351 -3.99 -1.10 -13.68
C CYS A 351 -4.66 -2.45 -13.33
N ALA A 352 -4.81 -3.36 -14.30
CA ALA A 352 -5.42 -4.67 -14.07
C ALA A 352 -4.65 -5.54 -13.05
N ARG A 353 -3.35 -5.25 -12.80
CA ARG A 353 -2.57 -5.95 -11.76
C ARG A 353 -3.09 -5.70 -10.35
N PHE A 354 -3.85 -4.63 -10.15
CA PHE A 354 -4.42 -4.26 -8.84
C PHE A 354 -5.78 -4.92 -8.57
N VAL A 355 -6.43 -5.47 -9.59
CA VAL A 355 -7.74 -6.13 -9.45
C VAL A 355 -7.56 -7.62 -9.75
N PRO A 356 -7.47 -8.48 -8.72
CA PRO A 356 -7.29 -9.92 -8.91
C PRO A 356 -8.46 -10.53 -9.69
N THR A 357 -8.16 -11.46 -10.60
CA THR A 357 -9.15 -12.18 -11.43
C THR A 357 -10.07 -13.11 -10.62
N VAL A 358 -9.81 -13.31 -9.35
CA VAL A 358 -10.61 -14.17 -8.44
C VAL A 358 -11.77 -13.40 -7.81
N VAL A 359 -11.87 -12.10 -8.11
CA VAL A 359 -12.88 -11.20 -7.55
C VAL A 359 -13.94 -10.83 -8.60
#